data_e21fb51a857ab8e57c471724b08e3380
#
_entry.id   e21fb51a857ab8e57c471724b08e3380
#
_cell.length_a   1.000
_cell.length_b   1.000
_cell.length_c   1.000
_cell.angle_alpha   90.00
_cell.angle_beta   90.00
_cell.angle_gamma   90.00
#
_symmetry.space_group_name_H-M   'P 1'
#
loop_
_entity.id
_entity.type
_entity.pdbx_description
1 polymer ?
#
loop_
_entity_poly.entity_id
_entity_poly.type
_entity_poly.pdbx_seq_one_letter_code
_entity_poly.pdbx_strand_id
1 'polypeptide(L)'
;MIRFNVPPYVGKETEYMKEAIDSHKICGDGEFTKRCNAWIEEHTGTAKALLTTSGTQALEMAALLSDIQPGDEVILPSYTFVSTANAFALRGAKLVFVDIRPDTMNIDEKLIEDAITDKTKAIVPVHYAGVGCEMDTIMDIAKRHNLVVV
;
A
#
# COMPACT_ATOMS: atom_id res chain seq x y z
N MET A 1 4.28 29.03 -13.50
CA MET A 1 3.16 28.33 -12.85
C MET A 1 3.63 26.94 -12.48
N ILE A 2 3.53 26.56 -11.22
CA ILE A 2 3.86 25.19 -10.76
C ILE A 2 2.65 24.31 -11.08
N ARG A 3 2.85 23.23 -11.85
CA ARG A 3 1.80 22.28 -12.16
C ARG A 3 1.61 21.33 -10.98
N PHE A 4 0.37 20.91 -10.72
CA PHE A 4 0.05 19.98 -9.65
C PHE A 4 0.66 18.58 -9.89
N ASN A 5 0.61 18.11 -11.11
CA ASN A 5 1.17 16.82 -11.49
C ASN A 5 1.82 16.91 -12.89
N VAL A 6 3.05 16.43 -12.98
CA VAL A 6 3.79 16.31 -14.25
C VAL A 6 4.44 14.92 -14.26
N PRO A 7 4.08 14.06 -15.23
CA PRO A 7 4.76 12.77 -15.37
C PRO A 7 6.27 12.97 -15.54
N PRO A 8 7.12 12.25 -14.80
CA PRO A 8 8.56 12.37 -14.95
C PRO A 8 8.98 11.82 -16.31
N TYR A 9 9.90 12.51 -16.96
CA TYR A 9 10.59 12.05 -18.15
C TYR A 9 12.09 12.24 -17.96
N VAL A 10 12.84 11.14 -17.91
CA VAL A 10 14.28 11.14 -17.64
C VAL A 10 15.12 10.92 -18.91
N GLY A 11 14.47 10.63 -20.05
CA GLY A 11 15.11 10.52 -21.37
C GLY A 11 15.58 9.12 -21.74
N LYS A 12 15.44 8.12 -20.85
CA LYS A 12 15.85 6.73 -21.09
C LYS A 12 14.71 5.79 -21.41
N GLU A 13 13.48 6.26 -21.39
CA GLU A 13 12.27 5.43 -21.52
C GLU A 13 12.25 4.65 -22.83
N THR A 14 12.59 5.31 -23.93
CA THR A 14 12.65 4.68 -25.28
C THR A 14 13.78 3.66 -25.39
N GLU A 15 14.91 3.85 -24.72
CA GLU A 15 16.00 2.89 -24.68
C GLU A 15 15.56 1.62 -23.96
N TYR A 16 14.93 1.75 -22.79
CA TYR A 16 14.42 0.60 -22.04
C TYR A 16 13.27 -0.13 -22.75
N MET A 17 12.39 0.63 -23.43
CA MET A 17 11.37 0.00 -24.27
C MET A 17 11.99 -0.83 -25.40
N LYS A 18 13.04 -0.29 -26.06
CA LYS A 18 13.75 -1.02 -27.09
C LYS A 18 14.44 -2.28 -26.54
N GLU A 19 15.13 -2.16 -25.39
CA GLU A 19 15.75 -3.30 -24.71
C GLU A 19 14.73 -4.41 -24.40
N ALA A 20 13.53 -4.03 -23.91
CA ALA A 20 12.46 -4.99 -23.64
C ALA A 20 11.98 -5.70 -24.92
N ILE A 21 11.82 -4.96 -26.03
CA ILE A 21 11.43 -5.53 -27.33
C ILE A 21 12.51 -6.47 -27.86
N ASP A 22 13.76 -6.05 -27.84
CA ASP A 22 14.91 -6.84 -28.34
C ASP A 22 15.11 -8.13 -27.54
N SER A 23 14.66 -8.17 -26.27
CA SER A 23 14.67 -9.38 -25.45
C SER A 23 13.70 -10.47 -25.91
N HIS A 24 12.80 -10.16 -26.85
CA HIS A 24 11.70 -11.00 -27.31
C HIS A 24 10.74 -11.48 -26.20
N LYS A 25 10.76 -10.81 -25.04
CA LYS A 25 9.85 -11.08 -23.91
C LYS A 25 9.12 -9.80 -23.50
N ILE A 26 8.02 -9.50 -24.18
CA ILE A 26 7.17 -8.33 -23.92
C ILE A 26 5.88 -8.66 -23.15
N CYS A 27 5.85 -9.83 -22.50
CA CYS A 27 4.79 -10.21 -21.57
C CYS A 27 5.14 -9.79 -20.13
N GLY A 28 4.21 -9.99 -19.21
CA GLY A 28 4.45 -9.76 -17.78
C GLY A 28 5.62 -10.58 -17.22
N ASP A 29 6.15 -10.17 -16.08
CA ASP A 29 7.28 -10.79 -15.38
C ASP A 29 8.55 -10.89 -16.23
N GLY A 30 8.83 -9.83 -16.99
CA GLY A 30 10.04 -9.68 -17.79
C GLY A 30 11.27 -9.27 -16.97
N GLU A 31 12.37 -8.99 -17.70
CA GLU A 31 13.65 -8.63 -17.08
C GLU A 31 13.56 -7.35 -16.23
N PHE A 32 12.83 -6.33 -16.69
CA PHE A 32 12.65 -5.10 -15.93
C PHE A 32 11.87 -5.31 -14.64
N THR A 33 10.86 -6.19 -14.63
CA THR A 33 10.15 -6.57 -13.39
C THR A 33 11.11 -7.18 -12.38
N LYS A 34 11.97 -8.11 -12.82
CA LYS A 34 12.98 -8.73 -11.94
C LYS A 34 13.97 -7.71 -11.39
N ARG A 35 14.46 -6.80 -12.24
CA ARG A 35 15.36 -5.72 -11.82
C ARG A 35 14.71 -4.79 -10.82
N CYS A 36 13.45 -4.42 -11.01
CA CYS A 36 12.71 -3.60 -10.05
C CYS A 36 12.50 -4.34 -8.72
N ASN A 37 12.10 -5.60 -8.76
CA ASN A 37 11.92 -6.40 -7.55
C ASN A 37 13.24 -6.51 -6.76
N ALA A 38 14.34 -6.86 -7.43
CA ALA A 38 15.66 -6.97 -6.81
C ALA A 38 16.12 -5.63 -6.21
N TRP A 39 15.89 -4.52 -6.90
CA TRP A 39 16.24 -3.19 -6.40
C TRP A 39 15.46 -2.84 -5.13
N ILE A 40 14.14 -3.11 -5.11
CA ILE A 40 13.31 -2.88 -3.91
C ILE A 40 13.80 -3.76 -2.75
N GLU A 41 14.02 -5.05 -2.98
CA GLU A 41 14.51 -5.99 -1.97
C GLU A 41 15.85 -5.51 -1.36
N GLU A 42 16.79 -5.07 -2.19
CA GLU A 42 18.09 -4.56 -1.75
C GLU A 42 17.99 -3.26 -0.94
N HIS A 43 17.16 -2.31 -1.40
CA HIS A 43 17.12 -0.96 -0.80
C HIS A 43 16.19 -0.84 0.41
N THR A 44 15.21 -1.71 0.52
CA THR A 44 14.27 -1.71 1.66
C THR A 44 14.55 -2.79 2.70
N GLY A 45 15.38 -3.77 2.36
CA GLY A 45 15.62 -4.94 3.21
C GLY A 45 14.43 -5.90 3.31
N THR A 46 13.40 -5.72 2.48
CA THR A 46 12.25 -6.64 2.46
C THR A 46 12.66 -8.01 1.91
N ALA A 47 12.08 -9.07 2.47
CA ALA A 47 12.38 -10.44 2.05
C ALA A 47 11.94 -10.73 0.61
N LYS A 48 10.86 -10.08 0.13
CA LYS A 48 10.32 -10.26 -1.21
C LYS A 48 9.59 -9.03 -1.71
N ALA A 49 9.83 -8.68 -2.97
CA ALA A 49 9.10 -7.64 -3.70
C ALA A 49 8.41 -8.25 -4.92
N LEU A 50 7.20 -7.80 -5.19
CA LEU A 50 6.40 -8.19 -6.35
C LEU A 50 5.86 -6.93 -7.02
N LEU A 51 6.34 -6.63 -8.21
CA LEU A 51 5.87 -5.48 -8.98
C LEU A 51 4.45 -5.75 -9.51
N THR A 52 3.56 -4.79 -9.32
CA THR A 52 2.20 -4.81 -9.86
C THR A 52 2.04 -3.73 -10.92
N THR A 53 0.95 -3.78 -11.68
CA THR A 53 0.66 -2.79 -12.74
C THR A 53 0.17 -1.44 -12.20
N SER A 54 -0.27 -1.40 -10.94
CA SER A 54 -0.72 -0.17 -10.27
C SER A 54 -0.72 -0.34 -8.75
N GLY A 55 -0.71 0.79 -8.02
CA GLY A 55 -0.90 0.80 -6.58
C GLY A 55 -2.25 0.22 -6.14
N THR A 56 -3.31 0.39 -6.94
CA THR A 56 -4.61 -0.24 -6.68
C THR A 56 -4.49 -1.76 -6.64
N GLN A 57 -3.82 -2.36 -7.63
CA GLN A 57 -3.62 -3.81 -7.65
C GLN A 57 -2.66 -4.30 -6.55
N ALA A 58 -1.70 -3.47 -6.14
CA ALA A 58 -0.87 -3.78 -4.97
C ALA A 58 -1.71 -3.88 -3.69
N LEU A 59 -2.66 -2.96 -3.49
CA LEU A 59 -3.58 -2.99 -2.36
C LEU A 59 -4.53 -4.20 -2.42
N GLU A 60 -5.07 -4.53 -3.60
CA GLU A 60 -5.91 -5.71 -3.80
C GLU A 60 -5.13 -7.01 -3.50
N MET A 61 -3.87 -7.09 -3.94
CA MET A 61 -2.98 -8.20 -3.61
C MET A 61 -2.71 -8.27 -2.10
N ALA A 62 -2.46 -7.14 -1.45
CA ALA A 62 -2.24 -7.09 -0.01
C ALA A 62 -3.47 -7.58 0.76
N ALA A 63 -4.68 -7.21 0.33
CA ALA A 63 -5.92 -7.70 0.93
C ALA A 63 -6.09 -9.22 0.77
N LEU A 64 -5.69 -9.79 -0.36
CA LEU A 64 -5.66 -11.24 -0.58
C LEU A 64 -4.64 -11.92 0.33
N LEU A 65 -3.41 -11.41 0.40
CA LEU A 65 -2.33 -11.96 1.21
C LEU A 65 -2.59 -11.87 2.72
N SER A 66 -3.39 -10.87 3.14
CA SER A 66 -3.84 -10.71 4.52
C SER A 66 -5.00 -11.64 4.89
N ASP A 67 -5.45 -12.49 3.97
CA ASP A 67 -6.57 -13.42 4.15
C ASP A 67 -7.85 -12.76 4.68
N ILE A 68 -8.16 -11.58 4.14
CA ILE A 68 -9.38 -10.84 4.50
C ILE A 68 -10.61 -11.60 4.02
N GLN A 69 -11.55 -11.86 4.95
CA GLN A 69 -12.79 -12.57 4.71
C GLN A 69 -14.01 -11.67 4.88
N PRO A 70 -15.16 -12.04 4.32
CA PRO A 70 -16.42 -11.31 4.55
C PRO A 70 -16.75 -11.22 6.05
N GLY A 71 -16.95 -9.98 6.51
CA GLY A 71 -17.26 -9.67 7.91
C GLY A 71 -16.06 -9.31 8.78
N ASP A 72 -14.84 -9.52 8.31
CA ASP A 72 -13.64 -8.95 8.96
C ASP A 72 -13.70 -7.42 8.94
N GLU A 73 -13.16 -6.78 9.97
CA GLU A 73 -13.05 -5.34 10.04
C GLU A 73 -11.64 -4.90 9.69
N VAL A 74 -11.54 -3.82 8.88
CA VAL A 74 -10.28 -3.22 8.47
C VAL A 74 -10.30 -1.74 8.84
N ILE A 75 -9.33 -1.33 9.66
CA ILE A 75 -9.17 0.05 10.11
C ILE A 75 -8.32 0.81 9.10
N LEU A 76 -8.78 1.98 8.66
CA LEU A 76 -8.10 2.85 7.71
C LEU A 76 -8.43 4.32 7.96
N PRO A 77 -7.59 5.28 7.48
CA PRO A 77 -7.89 6.70 7.67
C PRO A 77 -9.12 7.13 6.89
N SER A 78 -9.88 8.07 7.45
CA SER A 78 -11.04 8.69 6.78
C SER A 78 -10.64 9.55 5.57
N TYR A 79 -9.37 9.93 5.46
CA TYR A 79 -8.82 10.72 4.37
C TYR A 79 -7.75 9.93 3.61
N THR A 80 -8.15 9.36 2.49
CA THR A 80 -7.27 8.58 1.62
C THR A 80 -7.88 8.47 0.22
N PHE A 81 -7.09 7.97 -0.74
CA PHE A 81 -7.63 7.65 -2.05
C PHE A 81 -8.55 6.41 -1.96
N VAL A 82 -9.60 6.41 -2.75
CA VAL A 82 -10.67 5.40 -2.70
C VAL A 82 -10.17 3.94 -2.83
N SER A 83 -9.08 3.71 -3.57
CA SER A 83 -8.51 2.36 -3.74
C SER A 83 -8.05 1.74 -2.42
N THR A 84 -7.63 2.54 -1.44
CA THR A 84 -7.25 2.05 -0.11
C THR A 84 -8.41 1.31 0.55
N ALA A 85 -9.61 1.86 0.47
CA ALA A 85 -10.82 1.26 1.01
C ALA A 85 -11.36 0.12 0.13
N ASN A 86 -11.41 0.34 -1.19
CA ASN A 86 -12.00 -0.60 -2.13
C ASN A 86 -11.32 -1.97 -2.14
N ALA A 87 -10.01 -2.02 -2.00
CA ALA A 87 -9.26 -3.27 -2.00
C ALA A 87 -9.78 -4.27 -0.95
N PHE A 88 -10.11 -3.78 0.21
CA PHE A 88 -10.64 -4.59 1.33
C PHE A 88 -12.15 -4.78 1.22
N ALA A 89 -12.89 -3.78 0.77
CA ALA A 89 -14.32 -3.88 0.53
C ALA A 89 -14.66 -4.97 -0.51
N LEU A 90 -13.84 -5.11 -1.56
CA LEU A 90 -13.98 -6.18 -2.56
C LEU A 90 -13.84 -7.59 -1.97
N ARG A 91 -13.18 -7.73 -0.82
CA ARG A 91 -13.07 -8.97 -0.06
C ARG A 91 -14.24 -9.19 0.91
N GLY A 92 -15.19 -8.25 0.99
CA GLY A 92 -16.32 -8.28 1.90
C GLY A 92 -16.01 -7.76 3.31
N ALA A 93 -14.88 -7.08 3.50
CA ALA A 93 -14.56 -6.46 4.77
C ALA A 93 -15.51 -5.32 5.10
N LYS A 94 -15.76 -5.13 6.38
CA LYS A 94 -16.37 -3.94 6.94
C LYS A 94 -15.26 -2.89 7.16
N LEU A 95 -15.38 -1.75 6.52
CA LEU A 95 -14.42 -0.65 6.66
C LEU A 95 -14.71 0.14 7.94
N VAL A 96 -13.69 0.30 8.77
CA VAL A 96 -13.74 1.08 10.00
C VAL A 96 -12.86 2.32 9.81
N PHE A 97 -13.49 3.46 9.56
CA PHE A 97 -12.77 4.70 9.34
C PHE A 97 -12.38 5.35 10.66
N VAL A 98 -11.10 5.70 10.78
CA VAL A 98 -10.54 6.46 11.87
C VAL A 98 -10.16 7.85 11.35
N ASP A 99 -10.37 8.88 12.17
CA ASP A 99 -10.07 10.23 11.76
C ASP A 99 -8.56 10.48 11.63
N ILE A 100 -8.21 11.57 10.97
CA ILE A 100 -6.84 11.95 10.67
C ILE A 100 -6.37 13.07 11.60
N ARG A 101 -5.06 13.13 11.79
CA ARG A 101 -4.39 14.26 12.45
C ARG A 101 -4.44 15.50 11.54
N PRO A 102 -4.81 16.67 12.06
CA PRO A 102 -4.90 17.89 11.25
C PRO A 102 -3.53 18.43 10.80
N ASP A 103 -2.44 18.04 11.48
CA ASP A 103 -1.08 18.51 11.20
C ASP A 103 -0.40 17.71 10.08
N THR A 104 -0.70 16.43 9.93
CA THR A 104 -0.04 15.53 8.96
C THR A 104 -0.98 14.94 7.92
N MET A 105 -2.29 14.98 8.13
CA MET A 105 -3.33 14.28 7.37
C MET A 105 -3.21 12.74 7.41
N ASN A 106 -2.31 12.21 8.23
CA ASN A 106 -2.19 10.78 8.50
C ASN A 106 -3.25 10.33 9.49
N ILE A 107 -3.54 9.01 9.52
CA ILE A 107 -4.42 8.43 10.55
C ILE A 107 -3.99 8.88 11.96
N ASP A 108 -4.95 9.25 12.80
CA ASP A 108 -4.65 9.53 14.21
C ASP A 108 -4.46 8.20 14.96
N GLU A 109 -3.22 7.90 15.26
CA GLU A 109 -2.82 6.66 15.91
C GLU A 109 -3.47 6.47 17.30
N LYS A 110 -3.87 7.55 17.94
CA LYS A 110 -4.51 7.52 19.28
C LYS A 110 -5.94 7.01 19.25
N LEU A 111 -6.58 7.08 18.08
CA LEU A 111 -7.96 6.64 17.89
C LEU A 111 -8.06 5.20 17.39
N ILE A 112 -6.95 4.58 17.01
CA ILE A 112 -6.95 3.23 16.43
C ILE A 112 -7.42 2.20 17.45
N GLU A 113 -6.91 2.26 18.67
CA GLU A 113 -7.19 1.24 19.68
C GLU A 113 -8.67 1.18 20.07
N ASP A 114 -9.33 2.34 20.15
CA ASP A 114 -10.77 2.43 20.45
C ASP A 114 -11.65 1.89 19.29
N ALA A 115 -11.09 1.79 18.10
CA ALA A 115 -11.78 1.26 16.93
C ALA A 115 -11.64 -0.27 16.77
N ILE A 116 -10.80 -0.91 17.60
CA ILE A 116 -10.53 -2.35 17.51
C ILE A 116 -11.68 -3.14 18.14
N THR A 117 -12.11 -4.19 17.44
CA THR A 117 -13.07 -5.20 17.93
C THR A 117 -12.49 -6.59 17.76
N ASP A 118 -13.22 -7.61 18.20
CA ASP A 118 -12.89 -9.03 17.97
C ASP A 118 -12.90 -9.44 16.49
N LYS A 119 -13.43 -8.60 15.60
CA LYS A 119 -13.47 -8.79 14.14
C LYS A 119 -12.39 -8.03 13.40
N THR A 120 -11.65 -7.17 14.07
CA THR A 120 -10.59 -6.40 13.43
C THR A 120 -9.47 -7.33 12.96
N LYS A 121 -9.12 -7.24 11.69
CA LYS A 121 -8.11 -8.09 11.04
C LYS A 121 -6.87 -7.32 10.62
N ALA A 122 -7.04 -6.07 10.17
CA ALA A 122 -5.94 -5.27 9.64
C ALA A 122 -6.07 -3.79 9.95
N ILE A 123 -4.92 -3.12 9.97
CA ILE A 123 -4.78 -1.65 9.98
C ILE A 123 -4.06 -1.26 8.69
N VAL A 124 -4.59 -0.25 8.00
CA VAL A 124 -4.05 0.24 6.72
C VAL A 124 -3.69 1.72 6.84
N PRO A 125 -2.52 2.05 7.43
CA PRO A 125 -2.04 3.43 7.47
C PRO A 125 -1.65 3.92 6.08
N VAL A 126 -1.75 5.23 5.86
CA VAL A 126 -1.35 5.90 4.61
C VAL A 126 -0.36 7.00 4.95
N HIS A 127 0.85 6.90 4.41
CA HIS A 127 1.88 7.94 4.53
C HIS A 127 1.55 9.10 3.59
N TYR A 128 0.64 9.97 4.02
CA TYR A 128 0.08 11.00 3.16
C TYR A 128 1.14 12.02 2.75
N ALA A 129 1.19 12.29 1.44
CA ALA A 129 2.15 13.23 0.83
C ALA A 129 3.63 12.98 1.20
N GLY A 130 3.99 11.74 1.52
CA GLY A 130 5.35 11.35 1.91
C GLY A 130 5.69 11.59 3.39
N VAL A 131 4.72 12.02 4.20
CA VAL A 131 4.89 12.14 5.64
C VAL A 131 4.58 10.78 6.30
N GLY A 132 5.53 10.23 7.06
CA GLY A 132 5.34 8.95 7.76
C GLY A 132 4.27 9.02 8.84
N CYS A 133 3.47 7.96 8.96
CA CYS A 133 2.60 7.75 10.12
C CYS A 133 3.45 7.44 11.37
N GLU A 134 2.85 7.53 12.56
CA GLU A 134 3.48 7.12 13.83
C GLU A 134 3.55 5.59 13.91
N MET A 135 4.46 5.02 13.08
CA MET A 135 4.53 3.58 12.86
C MET A 135 4.89 2.79 14.11
N ASP A 136 5.71 3.33 15.00
CA ASP A 136 6.06 2.63 16.25
C ASP A 136 4.80 2.36 17.09
N THR A 137 3.93 3.35 17.22
CA THR A 137 2.65 3.20 17.92
C THR A 137 1.70 2.25 17.20
N ILE A 138 1.57 2.39 15.87
CA ILE A 138 0.69 1.53 15.06
C ILE A 138 1.15 0.07 15.13
N MET A 139 2.44 -0.19 15.01
CA MET A 139 3.00 -1.54 15.08
C MET A 139 2.88 -2.16 16.47
N ASP A 140 3.01 -1.36 17.54
CA ASP A 140 2.76 -1.83 18.90
C ASP A 140 1.30 -2.26 19.09
N ILE A 141 0.35 -1.43 18.66
CA ILE A 141 -1.09 -1.76 18.68
C ILE A 141 -1.34 -3.04 17.89
N ALA A 142 -0.85 -3.11 16.65
CA ALA A 142 -1.04 -4.27 15.79
C ALA A 142 -0.49 -5.57 16.43
N LYS A 143 0.67 -5.49 17.05
CA LYS A 143 1.30 -6.63 17.75
C LYS A 143 0.48 -7.09 18.95
N ARG A 144 -0.01 -6.16 19.79
CA ARG A 144 -0.84 -6.48 20.97
C ARG A 144 -2.15 -7.16 20.59
N HIS A 145 -2.72 -6.78 19.47
CA HIS A 145 -4.01 -7.30 18.98
C HIS A 145 -3.89 -8.34 17.86
N ASN A 146 -2.65 -8.76 17.51
CA ASN A 146 -2.38 -9.72 16.43
C ASN A 146 -3.00 -9.33 15.09
N LEU A 147 -2.85 -8.05 14.70
CA LEU A 147 -3.39 -7.47 13.48
C LEU A 147 -2.32 -7.39 12.38
N VAL A 148 -2.76 -7.51 11.13
CA VAL A 148 -1.92 -7.25 9.96
C VAL A 148 -1.81 -5.75 9.73
N VAL A 149 -0.62 -5.26 9.37
CA VAL A 149 -0.42 -3.87 8.91
C VAL A 149 -0.07 -3.88 7.43
N VAL A 150 -0.80 -3.10 6.65
CA VAL A 150 -0.62 -2.97 5.20
C VAL A 150 -0.25 -1.54 4.84
#